data_e129c3fe0d9efeb9067f5f7111c8f7ef
#
_entry.id   e129c3fe0d9efeb9067f5f7111c8f7ef
#
_cell.length_a   1.000
_cell.length_b   1.000
_cell.length_c   1.000
_cell.angle_alpha   90.00
_cell.angle_beta   90.00
_cell.angle_gamma   90.00
#
_symmetry.space_group_name_H-M   'P 1'
#
loop_
_entity.id
_entity.type
_entity.pdbx_description
1 polymer ?
#
loop_
_entity_poly.entity_id
_entity_poly.type
_entity_poly.pdbx_seq_one_letter_code
_entity_poly.pdbx_strand_id
1 'polypeptide(L)'
;TEGTVKDTITLEYNNIEKFEEYIMNNEVAAVIVEPVAANMGLVLPKENFLEKLRKLTKKTGALLIFDEVITGFRIGRSGASGYFGIDPDLVCYGKIIGGGMPLGAFAGKKEYMKEIAPSGNVYHAGTMSGNPICVIAGITALEKLNDELYKNIKEKGIYLLDKIRNLAKEKKL
;
A
#
# COMPACT_ATOMS: atom_id res chain seq x y z
N THR A 1 5.40 -24.23 3.11
CA THR A 1 6.04 -25.37 2.42
C THR A 1 7.10 -24.84 1.46
N GLU A 2 8.14 -25.64 1.16
CA GLU A 2 9.22 -25.25 0.22
C GLU A 2 8.67 -24.79 -1.15
N GLY A 3 7.61 -25.44 -1.66
CA GLY A 3 6.97 -25.06 -2.90
C GLY A 3 6.38 -23.64 -2.91
N THR A 4 5.85 -23.18 -1.78
CA THR A 4 5.29 -21.81 -1.69
C THR A 4 6.38 -20.75 -1.62
N VAL A 5 7.51 -21.06 -0.98
CA VAL A 5 8.62 -20.12 -0.83
C VAL A 5 9.42 -19.98 -2.12
N LYS A 6 9.51 -21.08 -2.90
CA LYS A 6 10.30 -21.14 -4.14
C LYS A 6 9.90 -20.08 -5.17
N ASP A 7 8.61 -19.76 -5.25
CA ASP A 7 8.07 -18.82 -6.24
C ASP A 7 7.95 -17.38 -5.70
N THR A 8 8.47 -17.14 -4.48
CA THR A 8 8.48 -15.81 -3.85
C THR A 8 9.91 -15.33 -3.67
N ILE A 9 10.26 -14.26 -4.37
CA ILE A 9 11.59 -13.67 -4.30
C ILE A 9 11.52 -12.36 -3.53
N THR A 10 12.40 -12.23 -2.54
CA THR A 10 12.52 -11.01 -1.75
C THR A 10 13.71 -10.19 -2.25
N LEU A 11 13.46 -8.93 -2.57
CA LEU A 11 14.47 -7.97 -2.99
C LEU A 11 14.57 -6.84 -1.97
N GLU A 12 15.75 -6.22 -1.90
CA GLU A 12 16.01 -5.10 -1.01
C GLU A 12 15.21 -3.86 -1.44
N TYR A 13 14.48 -3.27 -0.49
CA TYR A 13 13.73 -2.05 -0.73
C TYR A 13 14.65 -0.90 -1.14
N ASN A 14 14.24 -0.08 -2.10
CA ASN A 14 15.04 1.01 -2.65
C ASN A 14 16.28 0.58 -3.50
N ASN A 15 16.44 -0.69 -3.79
CA ASN A 15 17.51 -1.20 -4.67
C ASN A 15 16.94 -1.47 -6.07
N ILE A 16 16.80 -0.39 -6.85
CA ILE A 16 16.16 -0.47 -8.16
C ILE A 16 17.03 -1.20 -9.19
N GLU A 17 18.33 -1.18 -9.02
CA GLU A 17 19.29 -1.85 -9.92
C GLU A 17 19.12 -3.38 -9.83
N LYS A 18 19.09 -3.93 -8.62
CA LYS A 18 18.81 -5.36 -8.41
C LYS A 18 17.43 -5.76 -8.89
N PHE A 19 16.43 -4.88 -8.71
CA PHE A 19 15.09 -5.14 -9.19
C PHE A 19 15.06 -5.20 -10.73
N GLU A 20 15.69 -4.25 -11.42
CA GLU A 20 15.76 -4.22 -12.86
C GLU A 20 16.48 -5.46 -13.41
N GLU A 21 17.65 -5.79 -12.85
CA GLU A 21 18.38 -7.00 -13.20
C GLU A 21 17.50 -8.25 -13.09
N TYR A 22 16.78 -8.39 -11.97
CA TYR A 22 15.96 -9.56 -11.73
C TYR A 22 14.76 -9.66 -12.69
N ILE A 23 13.97 -8.58 -12.80
CA ILE A 23 12.71 -8.59 -13.58
C ILE A 23 12.97 -8.70 -15.10
N MET A 24 14.16 -8.27 -15.56
CA MET A 24 14.53 -8.37 -16.97
C MET A 24 15.03 -9.77 -17.38
N ASN A 25 15.48 -10.58 -16.43
CA ASN A 25 16.04 -11.90 -16.66
C ASN A 25 15.15 -13.05 -16.18
N ASN A 26 14.00 -12.76 -15.61
CA ASN A 26 13.08 -13.78 -15.06
C ASN A 26 11.64 -13.47 -15.42
N GLU A 27 10.81 -14.50 -15.52
CA GLU A 27 9.37 -14.36 -15.62
C GLU A 27 8.80 -14.02 -14.24
N VAL A 28 8.20 -12.83 -14.11
CA VAL A 28 7.63 -12.33 -12.87
C VAL A 28 6.15 -12.04 -13.09
N ALA A 29 5.29 -12.74 -12.37
CA ALA A 29 3.84 -12.54 -12.45
C ALA A 29 3.39 -11.21 -11.83
N ALA A 30 3.93 -10.88 -10.65
CA ALA A 30 3.57 -9.67 -9.94
C ALA A 30 4.70 -9.21 -9.01
N VAL A 31 4.70 -7.92 -8.73
CA VAL A 31 5.56 -7.26 -7.74
C VAL A 31 4.66 -6.62 -6.69
N ILE A 32 4.80 -7.03 -5.44
CA ILE A 32 4.11 -6.39 -4.30
C ILE A 32 5.11 -5.52 -3.53
N VAL A 33 4.70 -4.29 -3.22
CA VAL A 33 5.55 -3.33 -2.50
C VAL A 33 4.70 -2.40 -1.64
N GLU A 34 5.14 -2.12 -0.41
CA GLU A 34 4.63 -0.97 0.34
C GLU A 34 5.18 0.32 -0.31
N PRO A 35 4.35 1.25 -0.79
CA PRO A 35 4.86 2.51 -1.38
C PRO A 35 5.69 3.34 -0.39
N VAL A 36 5.36 3.25 0.89
CA VAL A 36 6.17 3.66 2.02
C VAL A 36 6.28 2.46 2.94
N ALA A 37 7.46 1.91 3.09
CA ALA A 37 7.67 0.70 3.89
C ALA A 37 7.60 1.04 5.39
N ALA A 38 6.36 1.18 5.89
CA ALA A 38 6.11 1.66 7.23
C ALA A 38 6.27 0.58 8.29
N ASN A 39 6.08 -0.70 7.92
CA ASN A 39 6.20 -1.82 8.85
C ASN A 39 7.65 -2.14 9.25
N MET A 40 8.63 -1.66 8.50
CA MET A 40 10.06 -1.84 8.82
C MET A 40 10.77 -0.57 9.32
N GLY A 41 10.01 0.36 9.92
CA GLY A 41 10.55 1.58 10.51
C GLY A 41 10.35 2.85 9.69
N LEU A 42 9.29 2.90 8.88
CA LEU A 42 8.91 4.05 8.06
C LEU A 42 10.00 4.45 7.06
N VAL A 43 10.39 3.52 6.22
CA VAL A 43 11.38 3.76 5.17
C VAL A 43 10.70 4.37 3.95
N LEU A 44 11.12 5.58 3.57
CA LEU A 44 10.60 6.27 2.41
C LEU A 44 11.19 5.71 1.11
N PRO A 45 10.43 5.71 0.01
CA PRO A 45 10.99 5.40 -1.28
C PRO A 45 12.02 6.46 -1.67
N LYS A 46 13.17 6.03 -2.22
CA LYS A 46 14.13 6.93 -2.85
C LYS A 46 13.51 7.59 -4.07
N GLU A 47 14.11 8.71 -4.49
CA GLU A 47 13.69 9.42 -5.69
C GLU A 47 13.58 8.49 -6.91
N ASN A 48 12.47 8.59 -7.61
CA ASN A 48 12.14 7.79 -8.81
C ASN A 48 12.07 6.25 -8.59
N PHE A 49 12.11 5.74 -7.35
CA PHE A 49 12.03 4.30 -7.10
C PHE A 49 10.70 3.71 -7.57
N LEU A 50 9.57 4.29 -7.15
CA LEU A 50 8.24 3.79 -7.51
C LEU A 50 7.93 3.97 -8.99
N GLU A 51 8.36 5.09 -9.59
CA GLU A 51 8.21 5.35 -11.02
C GLU A 51 8.96 4.31 -11.87
N LYS A 52 10.18 3.97 -11.47
CA LYS A 52 10.99 2.94 -12.15
C LYS A 52 10.36 1.56 -11.97
N LEU A 53 9.89 1.21 -10.77
CA LEU A 53 9.12 -0.03 -10.55
C LEU A 53 7.93 -0.11 -11.53
N ARG A 54 7.12 0.97 -11.61
CA ARG A 54 5.96 1.02 -12.52
C ARG A 54 6.37 0.88 -13.99
N LYS A 55 7.45 1.53 -14.42
CA LYS A 55 7.95 1.43 -15.80
C LYS A 55 8.42 0.03 -16.12
N LEU A 56 9.19 -0.60 -15.24
CA LEU A 56 9.73 -1.93 -15.43
C LEU A 56 8.62 -3.00 -15.44
N THR A 57 7.68 -2.95 -14.52
CA THR A 57 6.55 -3.88 -14.49
C THR A 57 5.68 -3.75 -15.76
N LYS A 58 5.41 -2.53 -16.24
CA LYS A 58 4.72 -2.34 -17.54
C LYS A 58 5.52 -2.92 -18.72
N LYS A 59 6.84 -2.76 -18.71
CA LYS A 59 7.70 -3.25 -19.79
C LYS A 59 7.72 -4.77 -19.87
N THR A 60 7.69 -5.46 -18.75
CA THR A 60 7.77 -6.93 -18.66
C THR A 60 6.40 -7.62 -18.62
N GLY A 61 5.32 -6.88 -18.43
CA GLY A 61 3.97 -7.43 -18.27
C GLY A 61 3.65 -7.91 -16.86
N ALA A 62 4.56 -7.75 -15.88
CA ALA A 62 4.30 -8.06 -14.48
C ALA A 62 3.29 -7.08 -13.86
N LEU A 63 2.41 -7.57 -12.99
CA LEU A 63 1.50 -6.71 -12.26
C LEU A 63 2.23 -5.95 -11.14
N LEU A 64 1.91 -4.67 -10.96
CA LEU A 64 2.34 -3.90 -9.80
C LEU A 64 1.23 -3.89 -8.77
N ILE A 65 1.50 -4.38 -7.59
CA ILE A 65 0.59 -4.40 -6.44
C ILE A 65 1.12 -3.46 -5.37
N PHE A 66 0.35 -2.44 -5.01
CA PHE A 66 0.68 -1.61 -3.87
C PHE A 66 0.06 -2.19 -2.60
N ASP A 67 0.89 -2.50 -1.62
CA ASP A 67 0.43 -2.75 -0.25
C ASP A 67 0.20 -1.41 0.45
N GLU A 68 -1.02 -0.94 0.37
CA GLU A 68 -1.49 0.26 1.05
C GLU A 68 -2.24 -0.05 2.36
N VAL A 69 -1.96 -1.17 2.99
CA VAL A 69 -2.54 -1.51 4.29
C VAL A 69 -2.23 -0.45 5.35
N ILE A 70 -1.07 0.20 5.28
CA ILE A 70 -0.72 1.31 6.18
C ILE A 70 -1.00 2.67 5.54
N THR A 71 -0.63 2.88 4.30
CA THR A 71 -0.69 4.20 3.64
C THR A 71 -2.07 4.56 3.11
N GLY A 72 -2.87 3.55 2.76
CA GLY A 72 -4.22 3.76 2.23
C GLY A 72 -5.10 4.56 3.19
N PHE A 73 -5.71 5.62 2.67
CA PHE A 73 -6.55 6.56 3.43
C PHE A 73 -5.84 7.24 4.62
N ARG A 74 -4.55 7.02 4.83
CA ARG A 74 -3.78 7.64 5.93
C ARG A 74 -3.16 8.97 5.52
N ILE A 75 -2.47 9.00 4.38
CA ILE A 75 -1.76 10.18 3.90
C ILE A 75 -2.63 11.06 2.97
N GLY A 76 -3.85 10.64 2.73
CA GLY A 76 -4.84 11.29 1.90
C GLY A 76 -5.90 10.30 1.44
N ARG A 77 -6.99 10.77 0.87
CA ARG A 77 -8.07 9.91 0.33
C ARG A 77 -7.59 8.96 -0.77
N SER A 78 -6.63 9.40 -1.56
CA SER A 78 -6.06 8.61 -2.66
C SER A 78 -4.88 7.72 -2.21
N GLY A 79 -4.58 7.67 -0.90
CA GLY A 79 -3.46 6.89 -0.39
C GLY A 79 -2.11 7.29 -0.99
N ALA A 80 -1.17 6.36 -0.96
CA ALA A 80 0.15 6.56 -1.54
C ALA A 80 0.14 6.57 -3.07
N SER A 81 -0.77 5.83 -3.69
CA SER A 81 -0.97 5.85 -5.16
C SER A 81 -1.19 7.27 -5.66
N GLY A 82 -2.15 7.99 -5.05
CA GLY A 82 -2.40 9.39 -5.41
C GLY A 82 -1.31 10.34 -4.97
N TYR A 83 -0.69 10.13 -3.81
CA TYR A 83 0.37 10.98 -3.29
C TYR A 83 1.62 10.99 -4.20
N PHE A 84 2.01 9.80 -4.71
CA PHE A 84 3.16 9.66 -5.61
C PHE A 84 2.79 9.73 -7.09
N GLY A 85 1.51 9.78 -7.44
CA GLY A 85 1.05 9.80 -8.84
C GLY A 85 1.34 8.49 -9.59
N ILE A 86 1.36 7.36 -8.89
CA ILE A 86 1.60 6.04 -9.46
C ILE A 86 0.29 5.29 -9.54
N ASP A 87 -0.02 4.72 -10.70
CA ASP A 87 -1.20 3.87 -10.96
C ASP A 87 -0.80 2.39 -10.91
N PRO A 88 -0.94 1.68 -9.77
CA PRO A 88 -0.71 0.25 -9.68
C PRO A 88 -1.81 -0.54 -10.38
N ASP A 89 -1.58 -1.82 -10.63
CA ASP A 89 -2.60 -2.71 -11.21
C ASP A 89 -3.57 -3.21 -10.15
N LEU A 90 -3.06 -3.48 -8.94
CA LEU A 90 -3.83 -3.88 -7.76
C LEU A 90 -3.36 -3.11 -6.52
N VAL A 91 -4.25 -2.95 -5.56
CA VAL A 91 -3.97 -2.30 -4.27
C VAL A 91 -4.59 -3.12 -3.14
N CYS A 92 -3.84 -3.31 -2.06
CA CYS A 92 -4.33 -3.93 -0.83
C CYS A 92 -4.59 -2.84 0.22
N TYR A 93 -5.72 -2.95 0.93
CA TYR A 93 -6.13 -2.03 1.98
C TYR A 93 -6.42 -2.78 3.29
N GLY A 94 -6.23 -2.08 4.40
CA GLY A 94 -6.54 -2.57 5.73
C GLY A 94 -6.56 -1.42 6.74
N LYS A 95 -6.38 -1.73 8.00
CA LYS A 95 -6.27 -0.74 9.10
C LYS A 95 -7.38 0.32 9.08
N ILE A 96 -7.14 1.50 8.51
CA ILE A 96 -8.09 2.62 8.53
C ILE A 96 -9.44 2.23 7.94
N ILE A 97 -9.48 1.45 6.84
CA ILE A 97 -10.74 1.06 6.22
C ILE A 97 -11.65 0.23 7.13
N GLY A 98 -11.10 -0.37 8.18
CA GLY A 98 -11.85 -1.17 9.13
C GLY A 98 -12.52 -0.36 10.25
N GLY A 99 -12.15 0.92 10.42
CA GLY A 99 -12.69 1.73 11.51
C GLY A 99 -12.42 1.14 12.91
N GLY A 100 -11.31 0.38 13.06
CA GLY A 100 -10.95 -0.36 14.28
C GLY A 100 -11.39 -1.82 14.28
N MET A 101 -12.21 -2.25 13.32
CA MET A 101 -12.64 -3.65 13.14
C MET A 101 -11.74 -4.40 12.15
N PRO A 102 -11.67 -5.74 12.20
CA PRO A 102 -10.86 -6.54 11.29
C PRO A 102 -11.48 -6.56 9.88
N LEU A 103 -11.05 -5.61 9.05
CA LEU A 103 -11.45 -5.49 7.65
C LEU A 103 -10.21 -5.34 6.79
N GLY A 104 -10.12 -6.15 5.75
CA GLY A 104 -9.18 -6.00 4.65
C GLY A 104 -9.94 -5.95 3.33
N ALA A 105 -9.37 -5.28 2.35
CA ALA A 105 -9.89 -5.23 1.00
C ALA A 105 -8.74 -5.20 0.00
N PHE A 106 -9.01 -5.61 -1.21
CA PHE A 106 -8.17 -5.34 -2.34
C PHE A 106 -9.01 -4.80 -3.49
N ALA A 107 -8.40 -3.99 -4.31
CA ALA A 107 -9.03 -3.37 -5.46
C ALA A 107 -8.03 -3.33 -6.62
N GLY A 108 -8.51 -3.06 -7.81
CA GLY A 108 -7.66 -2.94 -8.98
C GLY A 108 -8.44 -2.64 -10.24
N LYS A 109 -7.73 -2.73 -11.37
CA LYS A 109 -8.33 -2.52 -12.67
C LYS A 109 -9.41 -3.54 -12.95
N LYS A 110 -10.48 -3.10 -13.63
CA LYS A 110 -11.64 -3.94 -13.92
C LYS A 110 -11.28 -5.25 -14.65
N GLU A 111 -10.25 -5.21 -15.47
CA GLU A 111 -9.77 -6.37 -16.22
C GLU A 111 -9.23 -7.49 -15.31
N TYR A 112 -8.65 -7.14 -14.15
CA TYR A 112 -8.21 -8.13 -13.17
C TYR A 112 -9.33 -8.49 -12.19
N MET A 113 -10.10 -7.49 -11.75
CA MET A 113 -11.16 -7.72 -10.75
C MET A 113 -12.30 -8.58 -11.27
N LYS A 114 -12.58 -8.59 -12.58
CA LYS A 114 -13.59 -9.47 -13.19
C LYS A 114 -13.23 -10.96 -13.15
N GLU A 115 -11.95 -11.29 -12.93
CA GLU A 115 -11.50 -12.68 -12.79
C GLU A 115 -11.90 -13.30 -11.44
N ILE A 116 -12.33 -12.47 -10.48
CA ILE A 116 -12.81 -12.94 -9.17
C ILE A 116 -14.21 -13.51 -9.29
N ALA A 117 -14.44 -14.66 -8.65
CA ALA A 117 -15.77 -15.28 -8.58
C ALA A 117 -16.81 -14.29 -7.95
N PRO A 118 -18.08 -14.29 -8.40
CA PRO A 118 -18.68 -15.22 -9.37
C PRO A 118 -18.48 -14.81 -10.85
N SER A 119 -17.87 -13.66 -11.14
CA SER A 119 -17.69 -13.18 -12.52
C SER A 119 -16.59 -13.95 -13.26
N GLY A 120 -15.56 -14.41 -12.56
CA GLY A 120 -14.44 -15.17 -13.08
C GLY A 120 -14.18 -16.45 -12.28
N ASN A 121 -13.03 -17.07 -12.54
CA ASN A 121 -12.69 -18.38 -11.97
C ASN A 121 -11.79 -18.30 -10.72
N VAL A 122 -11.37 -17.11 -10.30
CA VAL A 122 -10.53 -16.94 -9.12
C VAL A 122 -11.40 -16.93 -7.87
N TYR A 123 -11.34 -18.04 -7.12
CA TYR A 123 -12.09 -18.15 -5.87
C TYR A 123 -11.45 -17.26 -4.77
N HIS A 124 -12.27 -16.43 -4.17
CA HIS A 124 -11.91 -15.64 -3.00
C HIS A 124 -13.02 -15.71 -1.95
N ALA A 125 -12.69 -16.18 -0.78
CA ALA A 125 -13.61 -16.27 0.34
C ALA A 125 -12.88 -16.08 1.69
N GLY A 126 -13.63 -15.68 2.69
CA GLY A 126 -13.18 -15.58 4.07
C GLY A 126 -14.38 -15.48 5.00
N THR A 127 -14.29 -16.12 6.15
CA THR A 127 -15.37 -16.17 7.16
C THR A 127 -15.87 -14.77 7.56
N MET A 128 -14.96 -13.80 7.63
CA MET A 128 -15.25 -12.41 7.99
C MET A 128 -15.52 -11.50 6.79
N SER A 129 -15.42 -12.03 5.56
CA SER A 129 -15.68 -11.24 4.34
C SER A 129 -17.11 -10.71 4.33
N GLY A 130 -17.27 -9.40 4.19
CA GLY A 130 -18.58 -8.75 4.20
C GLY A 130 -19.29 -8.75 5.56
N ASN A 131 -18.60 -9.02 6.66
CA ASN A 131 -19.22 -8.96 8.00
C ASN A 131 -19.87 -7.59 8.23
N PRO A 132 -21.19 -7.52 8.54
CA PRO A 132 -21.93 -6.25 8.61
C PRO A 132 -21.34 -5.27 9.62
N ILE A 133 -20.84 -5.74 10.76
CA ILE A 133 -20.25 -4.87 11.79
C ILE A 133 -18.95 -4.25 11.28
N CYS A 134 -18.10 -5.05 10.64
CA CYS A 134 -16.85 -4.55 10.07
C CYS A 134 -17.10 -3.56 8.93
N VAL A 135 -18.08 -3.87 8.07
CA VAL A 135 -18.43 -3.00 6.93
C VAL A 135 -19.01 -1.66 7.41
N ILE A 136 -19.94 -1.66 8.38
CA ILE A 136 -20.52 -0.41 8.87
C ILE A 136 -19.49 0.46 9.62
N ALA A 137 -18.59 -0.17 10.38
CA ALA A 137 -17.50 0.54 11.02
C ALA A 137 -16.56 1.19 9.99
N GLY A 138 -16.24 0.46 8.93
CA GLY A 138 -15.43 0.96 7.81
C GLY A 138 -16.11 2.12 7.09
N ILE A 139 -17.38 2.00 6.72
CA ILE A 139 -18.16 3.08 6.09
C ILE A 139 -18.14 4.32 6.99
N THR A 140 -18.47 4.17 8.28
CA THR A 140 -18.49 5.28 9.25
C THR A 140 -17.12 5.97 9.37
N ALA A 141 -16.03 5.21 9.33
CA ALA A 141 -14.69 5.77 9.36
C ALA A 141 -14.38 6.55 8.08
N LEU A 142 -14.65 5.95 6.92
CA LEU A 142 -14.36 6.57 5.62
C LEU A 142 -15.18 7.85 5.36
N GLU A 143 -16.43 7.91 5.79
CA GLU A 143 -17.28 9.10 5.71
C GLU A 143 -16.72 10.30 6.48
N LYS A 144 -15.94 10.04 7.55
CA LYS A 144 -15.30 11.10 8.34
C LYS A 144 -14.01 11.61 7.71
N LEU A 145 -13.45 10.92 6.73
CA LEU A 145 -12.21 11.32 6.06
C LEU A 145 -12.50 12.42 5.03
N ASN A 146 -12.49 13.66 5.48
CA ASN A 146 -12.63 14.86 4.65
C ASN A 146 -11.35 15.70 4.66
N ASP A 147 -11.29 16.72 3.83
CA ASP A 147 -10.10 17.56 3.67
C ASP A 147 -9.76 18.32 4.96
N GLU A 148 -10.77 18.72 5.74
CA GLU A 148 -10.58 19.39 7.04
C GLU A 148 -9.88 18.46 8.04
N LEU A 149 -10.30 17.20 8.11
CA LEU A 149 -9.66 16.20 8.97
C LEU A 149 -8.20 15.98 8.58
N TYR A 150 -7.91 15.81 7.28
CA TYR A 150 -6.53 15.65 6.81
C TYR A 150 -5.67 16.88 7.10
N LYS A 151 -6.22 18.09 6.91
CA LYS A 151 -5.54 19.33 7.28
C LYS A 151 -5.21 19.37 8.77
N ASN A 152 -6.18 19.08 9.62
CA ASN A 152 -6.01 19.06 11.08
C ASN A 152 -4.95 18.03 11.53
N ILE A 153 -4.98 16.81 10.96
CA ILE A 153 -3.97 15.77 11.25
C ILE A 153 -2.58 16.25 10.83
N LYS A 154 -2.44 16.86 9.67
CA LYS A 154 -1.17 17.40 9.17
C LYS A 154 -0.62 18.50 10.08
N GLU A 155 -1.45 19.46 10.48
CA GLU A 155 -1.07 20.55 11.38
C GLU A 155 -0.61 20.02 12.75
N LYS A 156 -1.34 19.07 13.32
CA LYS A 156 -0.95 18.41 14.57
C LYS A 156 0.36 17.61 14.43
N GLY A 157 0.55 16.94 13.30
CA GLY A 157 1.79 16.22 12.99
C GLY A 157 3.00 17.16 12.91
N ILE A 158 2.87 18.30 12.23
CA ILE A 158 3.92 19.33 12.14
C ILE A 158 4.23 19.87 13.53
N TYR A 159 3.19 20.26 14.29
CA TYR A 159 3.36 20.75 15.66
C TYR A 159 4.13 19.77 16.55
N LEU A 160 3.75 18.49 16.53
CA LEU A 160 4.42 17.47 17.32
C LEU A 160 5.89 17.30 16.89
N LEU A 161 6.13 17.24 15.58
CA LEU A 161 7.49 17.10 15.04
C LEU A 161 8.41 18.25 15.46
N ASP A 162 7.91 19.49 15.41
CA ASP A 162 8.67 20.67 15.82
C ASP A 162 8.98 20.64 17.33
N LYS A 163 8.02 20.23 18.15
CA LYS A 163 8.26 20.06 19.60
C LYS A 163 9.32 19.00 19.88
N ILE A 164 9.27 17.85 19.20
CA ILE A 164 10.26 16.77 19.36
C ILE A 164 11.65 17.27 18.91
N ARG A 165 11.74 17.95 17.76
CA ARG A 165 13.01 18.48 17.25
C ARG A 165 13.63 19.51 18.20
N ASN A 166 12.82 20.39 18.77
CA ASN A 166 13.29 21.39 19.72
C ASN A 166 13.80 20.70 21.03
N LEU A 167 13.05 19.74 21.54
CA LEU A 167 13.47 18.99 22.71
C LEU A 167 14.77 18.21 22.46
N ALA A 168 14.92 17.58 21.29
CA ALA A 168 16.13 16.86 20.92
C ALA A 168 17.35 17.81 20.89
N LYS A 169 17.19 19.01 20.31
CA LYS A 169 18.25 20.04 20.31
C LYS A 169 18.62 20.48 21.73
N GLU A 170 17.63 20.75 22.59
CA GLU A 170 17.86 21.13 23.99
C GLU A 170 18.61 20.03 24.78
N LYS A 171 18.29 18.77 24.50
CA LYS A 171 18.91 17.60 25.15
C LYS A 171 20.19 17.13 24.46
N LYS A 172 20.61 17.76 23.35
CA LYS A 172 21.79 17.37 22.54
C LYS A 172 21.72 15.92 22.03
N LEU A 173 20.52 15.48 21.64
CA LEU A 173 20.25 14.15 21.04
C LEU A 173 20.36 14.22 19.51
#